data_0ddb8144318b16699af6688c8743721c
#
_entry.id   0ddb8144318b16699af6688c8743721c
#
_cell.length_a   1.000
_cell.length_b   1.000
_cell.length_c   1.000
_cell.angle_alpha   90.00
_cell.angle_beta   90.00
_cell.angle_gamma   90.00
#
_symmetry.space_group_name_H-M   'P 1'
#
loop_
_entity.id
_entity.type
_entity.pdbx_description
1 polymer ?
#
loop_
_entity_poly.entity_id
_entity_poly.type
_entity_poly.pdbx_seq_one_letter_code
_entity_poly.pdbx_strand_id
1 'polypeptide(L)'
;MQTVQAVKPELPSRIITSRRDAKAFQGWREVMEIQHLTEKLEAIVKECSALDGAVRIEVLAACKASLSESQQIIRERFEAGLSGRETKQAIAWSMDQLIRALYKFIVGHVYQQFNPTSGERLSVIAVGGYGRGEMAPYSDVDLLFLFPYRQTPWG
;
A
#
# COMPACT_ATOMS: atom_id res chain seq x y z
N MET A 1 -30.72 -27.04 -0.16
CA MET A 1 -29.39 -26.51 0.25
C MET A 1 -29.16 -25.26 -0.57
N GLN A 2 -29.40 -24.09 -0.01
CA GLN A 2 -29.14 -22.80 -0.65
C GLN A 2 -27.66 -22.44 -0.44
N THR A 3 -26.95 -22.26 -1.54
CA THR A 3 -25.55 -21.82 -1.53
C THR A 3 -25.53 -20.36 -1.11
N VAL A 4 -25.06 -20.09 0.09
CA VAL A 4 -24.79 -18.71 0.55
C VAL A 4 -23.60 -18.20 -0.24
N GLN A 5 -23.86 -17.34 -1.21
CA GLN A 5 -22.81 -16.56 -1.86
C GLN A 5 -22.17 -15.64 -0.82
N ALA A 6 -20.89 -15.86 -0.54
CA ALA A 6 -20.09 -14.98 0.28
C ALA A 6 -20.00 -13.59 -0.41
N VAL A 7 -20.73 -12.63 0.14
CA VAL A 7 -20.57 -11.22 -0.23
C VAL A 7 -19.17 -10.81 0.18
N LYS A 8 -18.30 -10.52 -0.80
CA LYS A 8 -17.00 -9.88 -0.51
C LYS A 8 -17.26 -8.59 0.25
N PRO A 9 -16.72 -8.42 1.46
CA PRO A 9 -16.87 -7.16 2.18
C PRO A 9 -16.19 -6.07 1.35
N GLU A 10 -16.96 -5.05 0.94
CA GLU A 10 -16.35 -3.82 0.43
C GLU A 10 -15.47 -3.24 1.53
N LEU A 11 -14.18 -3.21 1.27
CA LEU A 11 -13.20 -2.60 2.16
C LEU A 11 -13.64 -1.16 2.48
N PRO A 12 -13.80 -0.78 3.76
CA PRO A 12 -13.98 0.61 4.13
C PRO A 12 -12.65 1.33 3.96
N SER A 13 -12.24 1.53 2.72
CA SER A 13 -10.97 2.16 2.36
C SER A 13 -11.14 3.65 2.24
N ARG A 14 -10.93 4.39 3.31
CA ARG A 14 -10.44 5.75 3.20
C ARG A 14 -9.00 5.81 3.67
N ILE A 15 -8.09 5.42 2.77
CA ILE A 15 -6.74 5.96 2.84
C ILE A 15 -6.91 7.42 2.39
N ILE A 16 -6.94 8.34 3.35
CA ILE A 16 -7.01 9.77 3.05
C ILE A 16 -5.61 10.18 2.59
N THR A 17 -5.37 10.06 1.30
CA THR A 17 -4.28 10.80 0.66
C THR A 17 -4.74 12.23 0.52
N SER A 18 -3.91 13.18 0.92
CA SER A 18 -4.17 14.60 0.62
C SER A 18 -4.57 14.73 -0.86
N ARG A 19 -5.60 15.54 -1.14
CA ARG A 19 -6.03 15.87 -2.50
C ARG A 19 -4.86 16.52 -3.25
N ARG A 20 -4.01 15.71 -3.83
CA ARG A 20 -3.01 16.18 -4.78
C ARG A 20 -3.60 16.03 -6.16
N ASP A 21 -3.46 17.08 -6.93
CA ASP A 21 -4.03 17.19 -8.27
C ASP A 21 -3.81 15.93 -9.11
N ALA A 22 -4.89 15.25 -9.44
CA ALA A 22 -4.87 14.02 -10.24
C ALA A 22 -4.19 14.22 -11.62
N LYS A 23 -4.10 15.46 -12.11
CA LYS A 23 -3.41 15.80 -13.36
C LYS A 23 -1.89 15.74 -13.29
N ALA A 24 -1.28 16.06 -12.14
CA ALA A 24 0.19 15.99 -11.96
C ALA A 24 0.71 14.54 -11.93
N PHE A 25 -0.16 13.57 -11.67
CA PHE A 25 0.20 12.17 -11.42
C PHE A 25 0.09 11.23 -12.63
N GLN A 26 -0.28 11.73 -13.80
CA GLN A 26 -0.52 10.87 -14.96
C GLN A 26 0.77 10.16 -15.44
N GLY A 27 1.95 10.78 -15.27
CA GLY A 27 3.26 10.16 -15.58
C GLY A 27 3.86 9.28 -14.47
N TRP A 28 3.24 9.21 -13.30
CA TRP A 28 3.78 8.51 -12.12
C TRP A 28 3.22 7.10 -11.96
N ARG A 29 2.14 6.76 -12.66
CA ARG A 29 1.60 5.40 -12.72
C ARG A 29 2.64 4.41 -13.20
N GLU A 30 3.53 4.83 -14.08
CA GLU A 30 4.64 4.03 -14.59
C GLU A 30 5.74 3.77 -13.56
N VAL A 31 5.81 4.57 -12.48
CA VAL A 31 6.81 4.40 -11.43
C VAL A 31 6.46 3.21 -10.54
N MET A 32 5.22 3.10 -10.13
CA MET A 32 4.67 1.94 -9.43
C MET A 32 3.16 1.89 -9.62
N GLU A 33 2.66 0.80 -10.16
CA GLU A 33 1.23 0.56 -10.26
C GLU A 33 0.78 -0.42 -9.16
N ILE A 34 -0.11 0.06 -8.28
CA ILE A 34 -0.64 -0.74 -7.16
C ILE A 34 -1.25 -2.06 -7.66
N GLN A 35 -1.87 -2.06 -8.84
CA GLN A 35 -2.55 -3.21 -9.39
C GLN A 35 -1.58 -4.35 -9.65
N HIS A 36 -0.44 -4.04 -10.25
CA HIS A 36 0.59 -5.03 -10.55
C HIS A 36 1.18 -5.66 -9.27
N LEU A 37 1.49 -4.86 -8.25
CA LEU A 37 1.96 -5.39 -6.97
C LEU A 37 0.87 -6.20 -6.27
N THR A 38 -0.38 -5.73 -6.28
CA THR A 38 -1.51 -6.46 -5.69
C THR A 38 -1.69 -7.83 -6.35
N GLU A 39 -1.64 -7.91 -7.68
CA GLU A 39 -1.75 -9.16 -8.44
C GLU A 39 -0.60 -10.13 -8.11
N LYS A 40 0.63 -9.64 -7.97
CA LYS A 40 1.77 -10.46 -7.52
C LYS A 40 1.53 -11.04 -6.12
N LEU A 41 1.06 -10.22 -5.17
CA LEU A 41 0.78 -10.68 -3.81
C LEU A 41 -0.37 -11.69 -3.76
N GLU A 42 -1.42 -11.49 -4.56
CA GLU A 42 -2.53 -12.43 -4.71
C GLU A 42 -2.08 -13.77 -5.32
N ALA A 43 -1.16 -13.75 -6.29
CA ALA A 43 -0.61 -14.95 -6.90
C ALA A 43 0.16 -15.79 -5.86
N ILE A 44 0.99 -15.17 -5.03
CA ILE A 44 1.71 -15.84 -3.95
C ILE A 44 0.75 -16.61 -3.03
N VAL A 45 -0.36 -15.96 -2.62
CA VAL A 45 -1.34 -16.61 -1.75
C VAL A 45 -2.05 -17.79 -2.43
N LYS A 46 -2.33 -17.68 -3.72
CA LYS A 46 -3.02 -18.75 -4.47
C LYS A 46 -2.17 -20.02 -4.62
N GLU A 47 -0.86 -19.87 -4.66
CA GLU A 47 0.09 -20.98 -4.79
C GLU A 47 0.41 -21.64 -3.44
N CYS A 48 0.04 -21.01 -2.32
CA CYS A 48 0.35 -21.47 -0.98
C CYS A 48 -0.89 -22.06 -0.29
N SER A 49 -0.72 -23.20 0.38
CA SER A 49 -1.79 -23.84 1.16
C SER A 49 -2.01 -23.22 2.54
N ALA A 50 -1.05 -22.44 3.05
CA ALA A 50 -1.14 -21.75 4.34
C ALA A 50 -0.29 -20.46 4.32
N LEU A 51 -0.71 -19.45 5.09
CA LEU A 51 0.04 -18.21 5.30
C LEU A 51 1.11 -18.43 6.39
N ASP A 52 2.19 -19.07 6.03
CA ASP A 52 3.31 -19.38 6.91
C ASP A 52 4.51 -18.44 6.73
N GLY A 53 5.64 -18.80 7.34
CA GLY A 53 6.88 -18.04 7.22
C GLY A 53 7.44 -17.96 5.80
N ALA A 54 7.20 -18.97 4.96
CA ALA A 54 7.65 -18.99 3.57
C ALA A 54 6.89 -17.93 2.74
N VAL A 55 5.57 -17.88 2.87
CA VAL A 55 4.72 -16.85 2.24
C VAL A 55 5.15 -15.44 2.64
N ARG A 56 5.47 -15.25 3.93
CA ARG A 56 5.97 -13.95 4.41
C ARG A 56 7.27 -13.53 3.72
N ILE A 57 8.19 -14.48 3.50
CA ILE A 57 9.45 -14.21 2.80
C ILE A 57 9.19 -13.83 1.35
N GLU A 58 8.30 -14.54 0.64
CA GLU A 58 7.95 -14.26 -0.75
C GLU A 58 7.25 -12.90 -0.90
N VAL A 59 6.30 -12.58 -0.04
CA VAL A 59 5.64 -11.27 0.01
C VAL A 59 6.66 -10.16 0.23
N LEU A 60 7.59 -10.34 1.18
CA LEU A 60 8.64 -9.37 1.45
C LEU A 60 9.57 -9.20 0.24
N ALA A 61 9.93 -10.29 -0.43
CA ALA A 61 10.75 -10.26 -1.64
C ALA A 61 10.05 -9.51 -2.77
N ALA A 62 8.75 -9.77 -3.01
CA ALA A 62 7.95 -9.07 -4.01
C ALA A 62 7.85 -7.56 -3.73
N CYS A 63 7.61 -7.18 -2.48
CA CYS A 63 7.57 -5.78 -2.06
C CYS A 63 8.92 -5.07 -2.25
N LYS A 64 10.01 -5.71 -1.86
CA LYS A 64 11.38 -5.17 -2.04
C LYS A 64 11.73 -5.02 -3.52
N ALA A 65 11.40 -6.00 -4.35
CA ALA A 65 11.63 -5.92 -5.79
C ALA A 65 10.88 -4.75 -6.43
N SER A 66 9.58 -4.60 -6.13
CA SER A 66 8.77 -3.49 -6.66
C SER A 66 9.27 -2.11 -6.17
N LEU A 67 9.72 -2.03 -4.91
CA LEU A 67 10.30 -0.78 -4.39
C LEU A 67 11.63 -0.46 -5.08
N SER A 68 12.50 -1.45 -5.27
CA SER A 68 13.79 -1.27 -5.95
C SER A 68 13.60 -0.84 -7.41
N GLU A 69 12.65 -1.45 -8.12
CA GLU A 69 12.31 -1.09 -9.49
C GLU A 69 11.81 0.37 -9.58
N SER A 70 10.90 0.77 -8.70
CA SER A 70 10.41 2.15 -8.67
C SER A 70 11.51 3.17 -8.32
N GLN A 71 12.42 2.83 -7.41
CA GLN A 71 13.57 3.68 -7.08
C GLN A 71 14.51 3.85 -8.28
N GLN A 72 14.72 2.79 -9.05
CA GLN A 72 15.54 2.85 -10.25
C GLN A 72 14.91 3.76 -11.32
N ILE A 73 13.60 3.59 -11.59
CA ILE A 73 12.86 4.44 -12.53
C ILE A 73 12.91 5.91 -12.11
N ILE A 74 12.73 6.20 -10.82
CA ILE A 74 12.80 7.57 -10.29
C ILE A 74 14.19 8.16 -10.47
N ARG A 75 15.24 7.36 -10.21
CA ARG A 75 16.63 7.77 -10.38
C ARG A 75 16.91 8.13 -11.84
N GLU A 76 16.55 7.26 -12.78
CA GLU A 76 16.75 7.47 -14.20
C GLU A 76 16.04 8.75 -14.69
N ARG A 77 14.83 8.99 -14.23
CA ARG A 77 14.09 10.22 -14.54
C ARG A 77 14.74 11.47 -13.94
N PHE A 78 15.28 11.36 -12.72
CA PHE A 78 16.03 12.46 -12.10
C PHE A 78 17.30 12.79 -12.89
N GLU A 79 18.06 11.79 -13.30
CA GLU A 79 19.25 11.94 -14.13
C GLU A 79 18.91 12.51 -15.53
N ALA A 80 17.72 12.23 -16.04
CA ALA A 80 17.17 12.81 -17.28
C ALA A 80 16.59 14.22 -17.12
N GLY A 81 16.66 14.83 -15.92
CA GLY A 81 16.27 16.22 -15.67
C GLY A 81 14.95 16.43 -14.93
N LEU A 82 14.36 15.38 -14.31
CA LEU A 82 13.22 15.54 -13.42
C LEU A 82 13.61 16.43 -12.23
N SER A 83 12.77 17.39 -11.90
CA SER A 83 13.07 18.31 -10.79
C SER A 83 13.12 17.59 -9.44
N GLY A 84 13.92 18.09 -8.48
CA GLY A 84 13.99 17.54 -7.14
C GLY A 84 12.64 17.55 -6.40
N ARG A 85 11.74 18.48 -6.74
CA ARG A 85 10.38 18.51 -6.21
C ARG A 85 9.56 17.32 -6.72
N GLU A 86 9.59 17.09 -8.00
CA GLU A 86 8.90 15.96 -8.63
C GLU A 86 9.48 14.63 -8.16
N THR A 87 10.81 14.55 -8.02
CA THR A 87 11.48 13.37 -7.47
C THR A 87 10.96 13.00 -6.08
N LYS A 88 10.90 13.97 -5.15
CA LYS A 88 10.33 13.75 -3.81
C LYS A 88 8.89 13.26 -3.84
N GLN A 89 8.11 13.81 -4.74
CA GLN A 89 6.72 13.41 -4.92
C GLN A 89 6.62 12.00 -5.51
N ALA A 90 7.50 11.61 -6.47
CA ALA A 90 7.54 10.27 -7.04
C ALA A 90 7.86 9.22 -5.98
N ILE A 91 8.81 9.51 -5.09
CA ILE A 91 9.16 8.65 -3.97
C ILE A 91 7.94 8.47 -3.04
N ALA A 92 7.28 9.55 -2.66
CA ALA A 92 6.08 9.48 -1.83
C ALA A 92 4.92 8.71 -2.52
N TRP A 93 4.76 8.88 -3.83
CA TRP A 93 3.78 8.12 -4.61
C TRP A 93 4.08 6.62 -4.58
N SER A 94 5.30 6.21 -4.85
CA SER A 94 5.67 4.79 -4.84
C SER A 94 5.43 4.15 -3.47
N MET A 95 5.70 4.89 -2.40
CA MET A 95 5.42 4.45 -1.04
C MET A 95 3.93 4.32 -0.77
N ASP A 96 3.10 5.25 -1.25
CA ASP A 96 1.63 5.15 -1.18
C ASP A 96 1.12 3.86 -1.83
N GLN A 97 1.65 3.51 -3.02
CA GLN A 97 1.23 2.29 -3.72
C GLN A 97 1.63 1.03 -2.95
N LEU A 98 2.86 1.00 -2.43
CA LEU A 98 3.36 -0.12 -1.63
C LEU A 98 2.51 -0.34 -0.37
N ILE A 99 2.27 0.73 0.41
CA ILE A 99 1.51 0.64 1.66
C ILE A 99 0.07 0.23 1.39
N ARG A 100 -0.55 0.72 0.32
CA ARG A 100 -1.91 0.33 -0.08
C ARG A 100 -1.99 -1.14 -0.48
N ALA A 101 -1.00 -1.64 -1.24
CA ALA A 101 -0.96 -3.05 -1.61
C ALA A 101 -0.80 -3.94 -0.38
N LEU A 102 0.13 -3.59 0.53
CA LEU A 102 0.34 -4.29 1.79
C LEU A 102 -0.91 -4.26 2.68
N TYR A 103 -1.56 -3.11 2.82
CA TYR A 103 -2.78 -2.99 3.60
C TYR A 103 -3.88 -3.91 3.07
N LYS A 104 -4.13 -3.88 1.76
CA LYS A 104 -5.10 -4.77 1.12
C LYS A 104 -4.77 -6.24 1.35
N PHE A 105 -3.51 -6.61 1.21
CA PHE A 105 -3.03 -7.96 1.44
C PHE A 105 -3.26 -8.41 2.89
N ILE A 106 -2.88 -7.58 3.86
CA ILE A 106 -2.99 -7.91 5.29
C ILE A 106 -4.46 -8.07 5.69
N VAL A 107 -5.33 -7.13 5.31
CA VAL A 107 -6.75 -7.17 5.67
C VAL A 107 -7.49 -8.28 4.91
N GLY A 108 -7.09 -8.54 3.66
CA GLY A 108 -7.73 -9.55 2.83
C GLY A 108 -7.34 -10.99 3.16
N HIS A 109 -6.10 -11.21 3.62
CA HIS A 109 -5.57 -12.57 3.75
C HIS A 109 -5.04 -12.91 5.15
N VAL A 110 -4.40 -11.96 5.86
CA VAL A 110 -3.74 -12.25 7.15
C VAL A 110 -4.69 -12.06 8.32
N TYR A 111 -5.41 -10.94 8.36
CA TYR A 111 -6.32 -10.56 9.44
C TYR A 111 -7.73 -10.34 8.88
N GLN A 112 -8.33 -11.39 8.38
CA GLN A 112 -9.68 -11.33 7.81
C GLN A 112 -10.71 -11.00 8.90
N GLN A 113 -11.58 -10.05 8.61
CA GLN A 113 -12.73 -9.73 9.46
C GLN A 113 -13.96 -10.51 8.98
N PHE A 114 -14.45 -11.41 9.81
CA PHE A 114 -15.67 -12.18 9.49
C PHE A 114 -16.95 -11.38 9.70
N ASN A 115 -16.95 -10.44 10.67
CA ASN A 115 -18.09 -9.57 10.99
C ASN A 115 -17.56 -8.17 11.34
N PRO A 116 -17.19 -7.34 10.37
CA PRO A 116 -16.60 -6.03 10.63
C PRO A 116 -17.62 -5.11 11.31
N THR A 117 -17.26 -4.60 12.49
CA THR A 117 -18.02 -3.58 13.21
C THR A 117 -17.44 -2.18 12.96
N SER A 118 -18.19 -1.14 13.30
CA SER A 118 -17.69 0.23 13.22
C SER A 118 -16.47 0.47 14.12
N GLY A 119 -16.31 -0.32 15.19
CA GLY A 119 -15.17 -0.25 16.13
C GLY A 119 -13.85 -0.79 15.55
N GLU A 120 -13.91 -1.55 14.47
CA GLU A 120 -12.74 -2.17 13.84
C GLU A 120 -12.23 -1.39 12.61
N ARG A 121 -12.77 -0.19 12.40
CA ARG A 121 -12.27 0.68 11.34
C ARG A 121 -10.90 1.21 11.71
N LEU A 122 -9.92 0.94 10.85
CA LEU A 122 -8.56 1.44 10.97
C LEU A 122 -8.30 2.45 9.86
N SER A 123 -7.82 3.64 10.22
CA SER A 123 -7.30 4.62 9.27
C SER A 123 -5.79 4.69 9.37
N VAL A 124 -5.10 4.56 8.25
CA VAL A 124 -3.65 4.72 8.15
C VAL A 124 -3.37 6.07 7.50
N ILE A 125 -2.67 6.94 8.20
CA ILE A 125 -2.41 8.32 7.80
C ILE A 125 -0.91 8.53 7.66
N ALA A 126 -0.48 9.00 6.50
CA ALA A 126 0.87 9.46 6.29
C ALA A 126 1.09 10.79 7.02
N VAL A 127 2.16 10.91 7.80
CA VAL A 127 2.52 12.13 8.54
C VAL A 127 3.94 12.59 8.18
N GLY A 128 4.43 13.67 8.79
CA GLY A 128 5.76 14.18 8.55
C GLY A 128 6.04 14.60 7.10
N GLY A 129 7.23 14.30 6.61
CA GLY A 129 7.64 14.50 5.21
C GLY A 129 6.80 13.67 4.25
N TYR A 130 6.56 12.43 4.62
CA TYR A 130 5.71 11.51 3.86
C TYR A 130 4.28 12.05 3.72
N GLY A 131 3.66 12.53 4.79
CA GLY A 131 2.32 13.11 4.76
C GLY A 131 2.20 14.35 3.87
N ARG A 132 3.25 15.15 3.74
CA ARG A 132 3.34 16.26 2.78
C ARG A 132 3.63 15.80 1.35
N GLY A 133 4.02 14.52 1.15
CA GLY A 133 4.48 13.94 -0.09
C GLY A 133 5.82 14.47 -0.56
N GLU A 134 6.66 14.73 0.38
CA GLU A 134 8.00 15.25 0.18
C GLU A 134 8.99 14.29 0.83
N MET A 135 9.15 13.11 0.23
CA MET A 135 10.10 12.12 0.69
C MET A 135 11.44 12.29 -0.01
N ALA A 136 12.50 12.44 0.76
CA ALA A 136 13.85 12.33 0.24
C ALA A 136 14.21 10.84 0.02
N PRO A 137 15.20 10.55 -0.85
CA PRO A 137 15.78 9.21 -0.90
C PRO A 137 16.22 8.76 0.49
N TYR A 138 15.87 7.53 0.88
CA TYR A 138 16.20 6.92 2.17
C TYR A 138 15.58 7.59 3.41
N SER A 139 14.58 8.47 3.25
CA SER A 139 13.85 9.01 4.41
C SER A 139 12.92 7.96 5.01
N ASP A 140 12.66 8.12 6.31
CA ASP A 140 11.73 7.27 7.04
C ASP A 140 10.29 7.45 6.57
N VAL A 141 9.49 6.42 6.80
CA VAL A 141 8.06 6.39 6.50
C VAL A 141 7.28 6.54 7.80
N ASP A 142 6.78 7.73 8.05
CA ASP A 142 5.99 8.03 9.25
C ASP A 142 4.52 7.73 9.01
N LEU A 143 3.97 6.80 9.78
CA LEU A 143 2.56 6.39 9.71
C LEU A 143 1.88 6.55 11.06
N LEU A 144 0.68 7.12 11.03
CA LEU A 144 -0.21 7.20 12.18
C LEU A 144 -1.41 6.26 11.96
N PHE A 145 -1.65 5.37 12.93
CA PHE A 145 -2.79 4.46 12.94
C PHE A 145 -3.87 5.01 13.86
N LEU A 146 -5.04 5.28 13.31
CA LEU A 146 -6.18 5.79 14.07
C LEU A 146 -7.30 4.75 14.16
N PHE A 147 -7.79 4.57 15.38
CA PHE A 147 -8.93 3.72 15.71
C PHE A 147 -10.09 4.59 16.19
N PRO A 148 -11.37 4.27 15.88
CA PRO A 148 -12.51 5.11 16.21
C PRO A 148 -12.78 5.19 17.72
N TYR A 149 -12.46 4.11 18.48
CA TYR A 149 -12.75 4.03 19.93
C TYR A 149 -11.57 3.41 20.69
N ARG A 150 -11.61 2.10 20.86
CA ARG A 150 -10.58 1.32 21.55
C ARG A 150 -9.81 0.47 20.57
N GLN A 151 -8.56 0.22 20.88
CA GLN A 151 -7.79 -0.78 20.17
C GLN A 151 -8.42 -2.15 20.40
N THR A 152 -8.83 -2.80 19.33
CA THR A 152 -9.35 -4.16 19.34
C THR A 152 -8.23 -5.17 19.16
N PRO A 153 -8.42 -6.46 19.51
CA PRO A 153 -7.44 -7.50 19.21
C PRO A 153 -7.08 -7.59 17.72
N TRP A 154 -8.04 -7.30 16.85
CA TRP A 154 -7.80 -7.24 15.41
C TRP A 154 -6.90 -6.05 15.03
N GLY A 155 -7.15 -4.88 15.58
CA GLY A 155 -6.36 -3.67 15.30
C GLY A 155 -4.98 -3.70 15.89
#